data_b923b6e310295626e7c8874374378519
#
_entry.id   b923b6e310295626e7c8874374378519
#
_cell.length_a   1.000
_cell.length_b   1.000
_cell.length_c   1.000
_cell.angle_alpha   90.00
_cell.angle_beta   90.00
_cell.angle_gamma   90.00
#
_symmetry.space_group_name_H-M   'P 1'
#
loop_
_entity.id
_entity.type
_entity.pdbx_description
1 polymer ?
#
loop_
_entity_poly.entity_id
_entity_poly.type
_entity_poly.pdbx_seq_one_letter_code
_entity_poly.pdbx_strand_id
1 'polypeptide(L)'
;MADEAATSHIPGILATMYGTIAAYGVLTSWVTGCSLWTIPRYYAAGMLAFYAWHYLAHSPWTGEMHRLHMRHHLKAYPPKMFYGRTPETIEEDLGHPCPSFLYLINPFRTIVGNLAHEGPLYVFMVAILLHGYAAGTSLAALSFVAAGYIVMGLVGNALHMSFHVRGFELERYEWYLELRALHYIHHLGDMRSNLGMLNLGIDSIFGSLALTDPTSVKS
;
A
#
# COMPACT_ATOMS: atom_id res chain seq x y z
N MET A 1 26.97 -2.70 7.54
CA MET A 1 26.67 -1.27 7.84
C MET A 1 25.32 -0.83 7.28
N ALA A 2 24.66 -1.59 6.39
CA ALA A 2 23.30 -1.29 5.92
C ALA A 2 22.20 -1.77 6.90
N ASP A 3 22.48 -2.73 7.76
CA ASP A 3 21.46 -3.36 8.63
C ASP A 3 21.04 -2.53 9.85
N GLU A 4 21.92 -1.69 10.39
CA GLU A 4 21.57 -0.86 11.56
C GLU A 4 20.75 0.40 11.20
N ALA A 5 20.88 0.92 9.98
CA ALA A 5 20.13 2.09 9.53
C ALA A 5 18.66 1.74 9.21
N ALA A 6 18.39 0.55 8.62
CA ALA A 6 17.06 0.15 8.18
C ALA A 6 16.05 -0.04 9.34
N THR A 7 16.52 -0.28 10.55
CA THR A 7 15.65 -0.48 11.74
C THR A 7 15.28 0.83 12.45
N SER A 8 15.94 1.95 12.17
CA SER A 8 15.81 3.19 12.96
C SER A 8 14.53 4.00 12.69
N HIS A 9 14.04 4.00 11.46
CA HIS A 9 12.89 4.84 11.08
C HIS A 9 11.54 4.10 11.10
N ILE A 10 11.53 2.77 11.04
CA ILE A 10 10.29 1.96 11.08
C ILE A 10 9.39 2.32 12.27
N PRO A 11 9.89 2.45 13.52
CA PRO A 11 9.05 2.87 14.64
C PRO A 11 8.43 4.24 14.44
N GLY A 12 9.17 5.19 13.87
CA GLY A 12 8.68 6.53 13.54
C GLY A 12 7.59 6.51 12.46
N ILE A 13 7.77 5.69 11.42
CA ILE A 13 6.77 5.48 10.36
C ILE A 13 5.47 4.93 10.96
N LEU A 14 5.57 3.87 11.76
CA LEU A 14 4.42 3.27 12.43
C LEU A 14 3.72 4.25 13.38
N ALA A 15 4.49 4.99 14.19
CA ALA A 15 3.93 5.99 15.10
C ALA A 15 3.19 7.09 14.34
N THR A 16 3.74 7.59 13.23
CA THR A 16 3.11 8.60 12.38
C THR A 16 1.82 8.05 11.76
N MET A 17 1.86 6.85 11.21
CA MET A 17 0.70 6.22 10.58
C MET A 17 -0.43 6.00 11.58
N TYR A 18 -0.16 5.36 12.72
CA TYR A 18 -1.19 5.10 13.73
C TYR A 18 -1.66 6.38 14.44
N GLY A 19 -0.76 7.34 14.63
CA GLY A 19 -1.12 8.68 15.14
C GLY A 19 -2.08 9.41 14.21
N THR A 20 -1.85 9.33 12.88
CA THR A 20 -2.75 9.90 11.87
C THR A 20 -4.13 9.24 11.89
N ILE A 21 -4.18 7.90 11.99
CA ILE A 21 -5.44 7.15 12.09
C ILE A 21 -6.21 7.53 13.36
N ALA A 22 -5.52 7.65 14.49
CA ALA A 22 -6.12 8.06 15.75
C ALA A 22 -6.68 9.49 15.66
N ALA A 23 -5.91 10.44 15.13
CA ALA A 23 -6.35 11.82 14.93
C ALA A 23 -7.57 11.90 14.00
N TYR A 24 -7.57 11.13 12.91
CA TYR A 24 -8.72 11.02 12.00
C TYR A 24 -9.94 10.42 12.70
N GLY A 25 -9.74 9.45 13.59
CA GLY A 25 -10.80 8.87 14.43
C GLY A 25 -11.42 9.92 15.38
N VAL A 26 -10.59 10.74 16.02
CA VAL A 26 -11.05 11.85 16.88
C VAL A 26 -11.87 12.86 16.08
N LEU A 27 -11.36 13.31 14.93
CA LEU A 27 -12.07 14.24 14.05
C LEU A 27 -13.42 13.67 13.61
N THR A 28 -13.44 12.43 13.14
CA THR A 28 -14.68 11.76 12.67
C THR A 28 -15.69 11.65 13.81
N SER A 29 -15.25 11.24 15.00
CA SER A 29 -16.11 11.15 16.18
C SER A 29 -16.72 12.50 16.56
N TRP A 30 -15.90 13.54 16.54
CA TRP A 30 -16.32 14.90 16.86
C TRP A 30 -17.36 15.43 15.85
N VAL A 31 -17.16 15.18 14.56
CA VAL A 31 -18.05 15.67 13.48
C VAL A 31 -19.36 14.86 13.42
N THR A 32 -19.29 13.56 13.61
CA THR A 32 -20.42 12.65 13.33
C THR A 32 -21.10 12.10 14.58
N GLY A 33 -20.54 12.32 15.76
CA GLY A 33 -21.03 11.73 17.02
C GLY A 33 -20.80 10.23 17.15
N CYS A 34 -20.03 9.60 16.22
CA CYS A 34 -19.75 8.17 16.30
C CYS A 34 -18.68 7.83 17.36
N SER A 35 -18.53 6.54 17.66
CA SER A 35 -17.49 6.06 18.56
C SER A 35 -16.08 6.43 18.04
N LEU A 36 -15.16 6.79 18.93
CA LEU A 36 -13.74 6.99 18.63
C LEU A 36 -13.09 5.77 17.95
N TRP A 37 -13.62 4.57 18.21
CA TRP A 37 -13.14 3.32 17.64
C TRP A 37 -13.66 3.06 16.22
N THR A 38 -14.55 3.90 15.69
CA THR A 38 -15.12 3.69 14.35
C THR A 38 -14.02 3.66 13.30
N ILE A 39 -13.21 4.70 13.17
CA ILE A 39 -12.12 4.74 12.18
C ILE A 39 -11.07 3.64 12.42
N PRO A 40 -10.52 3.44 13.64
CA PRO A 40 -9.56 2.35 13.88
C PRO A 40 -10.08 0.96 13.48
N ARG A 41 -11.35 0.63 13.78
CA ARG A 41 -11.93 -0.68 13.40
C ARG A 41 -12.05 -0.85 11.91
N TYR A 42 -12.55 0.15 11.20
CA TYR A 42 -12.68 0.09 9.75
C TYR A 42 -11.31 0.09 9.07
N TYR A 43 -10.36 0.88 9.58
CA TYR A 43 -8.99 0.82 9.12
C TYR A 43 -8.40 -0.59 9.25
N ALA A 44 -8.51 -1.22 10.42
CA ALA A 44 -8.04 -2.58 10.63
C ALA A 44 -8.71 -3.58 9.67
N ALA A 45 -10.02 -3.49 9.46
CA ALA A 45 -10.74 -4.33 8.51
C ALA A 45 -10.26 -4.10 7.06
N GLY A 46 -10.05 -2.85 6.66
CA GLY A 46 -9.51 -2.50 5.35
C GLY A 46 -8.08 -3.03 5.14
N MET A 47 -7.23 -2.94 6.14
CA MET A 47 -5.87 -3.47 6.09
C MET A 47 -5.85 -5.00 6.02
N LEU A 48 -6.72 -5.69 6.76
CA LEU A 48 -6.87 -7.13 6.64
C LEU A 48 -7.34 -7.54 5.25
N ALA A 49 -8.30 -6.81 4.68
CA ALA A 49 -8.78 -7.06 3.33
C ALA A 49 -7.67 -6.85 2.28
N PHE A 50 -6.88 -5.77 2.42
CA PHE A 50 -5.74 -5.51 1.55
C PHE A 50 -4.67 -6.60 1.66
N TYR A 51 -4.29 -6.97 2.88
CA TYR A 51 -3.31 -8.03 3.12
C TYR A 51 -3.78 -9.37 2.52
N ALA A 52 -5.03 -9.75 2.79
CA ALA A 52 -5.61 -10.98 2.24
C ALA A 52 -5.66 -10.95 0.71
N TRP A 53 -6.09 -9.84 0.12
CA TRP A 53 -6.08 -9.65 -1.34
C TRP A 53 -4.68 -9.80 -1.91
N HIS A 54 -3.67 -9.16 -1.32
CA HIS A 54 -2.29 -9.22 -1.79
C HIS A 54 -1.72 -10.64 -1.67
N TYR A 55 -1.95 -11.30 -0.53
CA TYR A 55 -1.59 -12.71 -0.35
C TYR A 55 -2.24 -13.62 -1.40
N LEU A 56 -3.53 -13.43 -1.67
CA LEU A 56 -4.26 -14.17 -2.69
C LEU A 56 -3.74 -13.87 -4.11
N ALA A 57 -3.35 -12.63 -4.39
CA ALA A 57 -2.78 -12.24 -5.67
C ALA A 57 -1.47 -12.99 -5.99
N HIS A 58 -0.72 -13.42 -4.98
CA HIS A 58 0.43 -14.30 -5.14
C HIS A 58 0.07 -15.79 -5.28
N SER A 59 -1.19 -16.17 -5.15
CA SER A 59 -1.62 -17.57 -5.16
C SER A 59 -2.11 -18.00 -6.55
N PRO A 60 -1.49 -19.03 -7.20
CA PRO A 60 -1.82 -19.42 -8.58
C PRO A 60 -3.28 -19.80 -8.80
N TRP A 61 -3.96 -20.30 -7.76
CA TRP A 61 -5.36 -20.74 -7.87
C TRP A 61 -6.36 -19.58 -8.04
N THR A 62 -5.95 -18.33 -7.85
CA THR A 62 -6.78 -17.15 -8.09
C THR A 62 -6.86 -16.72 -9.56
N GLY A 63 -6.20 -17.46 -10.44
CA GLY A 63 -6.35 -17.33 -11.89
C GLY A 63 -5.91 -15.97 -12.42
N GLU A 64 -6.86 -15.19 -12.94
CA GLU A 64 -6.56 -13.91 -13.61
C GLU A 64 -5.98 -12.87 -12.64
N MET A 65 -6.42 -12.82 -11.39
CA MET A 65 -5.85 -11.94 -10.39
C MET A 65 -4.36 -12.22 -10.18
N HIS A 66 -3.99 -13.49 -10.01
CA HIS A 66 -2.59 -13.91 -9.93
C HIS A 66 -1.81 -13.53 -11.19
N ARG A 67 -2.36 -13.82 -12.38
CA ARG A 67 -1.69 -13.53 -13.65
C ARG A 67 -1.37 -12.04 -13.80
N LEU A 68 -2.31 -11.16 -13.45
CA LEU A 68 -2.12 -9.71 -13.53
C LEU A 68 -1.09 -9.23 -12.50
N HIS A 69 -1.14 -9.77 -11.28
CA HIS A 69 -0.19 -9.42 -10.23
C HIS A 69 1.23 -9.91 -10.56
N MET A 70 1.38 -11.14 -11.03
CA MET A 70 2.67 -11.67 -11.47
C MET A 70 3.23 -10.96 -12.71
N ARG A 71 2.35 -10.39 -13.55
CA ARG A 71 2.80 -9.51 -14.65
C ARG A 71 3.48 -8.24 -14.11
N HIS A 72 2.99 -7.67 -13.01
CA HIS A 72 3.65 -6.57 -12.32
C HIS A 72 5.05 -7.00 -11.85
N HIS A 73 5.16 -8.11 -11.12
CA HIS A 73 6.44 -8.60 -10.58
C HIS A 73 7.45 -9.05 -11.65
N LEU A 74 7.00 -9.80 -12.66
CA LEU A 74 7.90 -10.51 -13.55
C LEU A 74 8.08 -9.84 -14.92
N LYS A 75 7.10 -9.05 -15.36
CA LYS A 75 7.14 -8.42 -16.69
C LYS A 75 7.36 -6.92 -16.61
N ALA A 76 6.63 -6.21 -15.76
CA ALA A 76 6.77 -4.77 -15.62
C ALA A 76 8.04 -4.40 -14.83
N TYR A 77 8.28 -5.14 -13.74
CA TYR A 77 9.44 -4.92 -12.84
C TYR A 77 10.14 -6.25 -12.52
N PRO A 78 10.80 -6.87 -13.52
CA PRO A 78 11.50 -8.13 -13.30
C PRO A 78 12.65 -7.93 -12.28
N PRO A 79 13.07 -8.99 -11.58
CA PRO A 79 14.06 -8.92 -10.50
C PRO A 79 15.35 -8.18 -10.85
N LYS A 80 15.83 -8.29 -12.08
CA LYS A 80 17.04 -7.58 -12.54
C LYS A 80 16.79 -6.10 -12.90
N MET A 81 15.53 -5.67 -12.95
CA MET A 81 15.10 -4.35 -13.38
C MET A 81 14.03 -3.78 -12.42
N PHE A 82 14.24 -3.94 -11.11
CA PHE A 82 13.33 -3.40 -10.10
C PHE A 82 13.11 -1.89 -10.28
N TYR A 83 14.19 -1.17 -10.61
CA TYR A 83 14.16 0.23 -11.03
C TYR A 83 14.04 0.31 -12.56
N GLY A 84 13.00 -0.31 -13.12
CA GLY A 84 12.86 -0.41 -14.57
C GLY A 84 12.49 0.90 -15.26
N ARG A 85 12.10 1.93 -14.51
CA ARG A 85 11.70 3.22 -15.06
C ARG A 85 12.48 4.35 -14.41
N THR A 86 13.00 5.24 -15.25
CA THR A 86 13.48 6.56 -14.83
C THR A 86 12.33 7.56 -14.97
N PRO A 87 12.40 8.74 -14.31
CA PRO A 87 11.45 9.81 -14.56
C PRO A 87 11.27 10.10 -16.04
N GLU A 88 12.36 10.14 -16.82
CA GLU A 88 12.39 10.42 -18.24
C GLU A 88 11.61 9.37 -19.06
N THR A 89 11.80 8.07 -18.76
CA THR A 89 11.06 7.00 -19.47
C THR A 89 9.56 7.01 -19.14
N ILE A 90 9.18 7.51 -17.98
CA ILE A 90 7.77 7.71 -17.63
C ILE A 90 7.22 8.92 -18.40
N GLU A 91 7.99 9.98 -18.54
CA GLU A 91 7.62 11.14 -19.37
C GLU A 91 7.38 10.76 -20.84
N GLU A 92 8.28 9.96 -21.42
CA GLU A 92 8.13 9.46 -22.79
C GLU A 92 6.85 8.64 -22.95
N ASP A 93 6.53 7.73 -22.02
CA ASP A 93 5.33 6.90 -22.05
C ASP A 93 4.03 7.71 -21.89
N LEU A 94 4.08 8.85 -21.24
CA LEU A 94 2.92 9.62 -20.83
C LEU A 94 2.75 10.94 -21.58
N GLY A 95 3.79 11.38 -22.30
CA GLY A 95 3.81 12.67 -22.99
C GLY A 95 3.73 13.88 -22.05
N HIS A 96 4.07 13.70 -20.76
CA HIS A 96 4.02 14.73 -19.73
C HIS A 96 5.24 14.64 -18.80
N PRO A 97 5.74 15.77 -18.28
CA PRO A 97 6.76 15.74 -17.26
C PRO A 97 6.30 14.89 -16.06
N CYS A 98 7.00 13.83 -15.81
CA CYS A 98 6.90 13.10 -14.57
C CYS A 98 8.14 13.52 -13.76
N PRO A 99 8.12 13.69 -12.57
CA PRO A 99 7.32 13.09 -11.56
C PRO A 99 7.36 13.81 -10.24
N SER A 100 6.37 14.51 -9.99
CA SER A 100 6.08 14.78 -8.60
C SER A 100 5.16 13.67 -8.08
N PHE A 101 5.24 13.38 -6.79
CA PHE A 101 4.29 12.52 -6.10
C PHE A 101 2.82 12.88 -6.45
N LEU A 102 2.52 14.16 -6.63
CA LEU A 102 1.21 14.66 -7.05
C LEU A 102 0.75 14.11 -8.40
N TYR A 103 1.69 13.83 -9.31
CA TYR A 103 1.35 13.25 -10.60
C TYR A 103 0.88 11.79 -10.48
N LEU A 104 1.49 11.03 -9.56
CA LEU A 104 1.12 9.63 -9.31
C LEU A 104 -0.24 9.51 -8.60
N ILE A 105 -0.69 10.55 -7.89
CA ILE A 105 -2.04 10.64 -7.29
C ILE A 105 -3.06 11.02 -8.37
N ASN A 106 -3.30 10.15 -9.35
CA ASN A 106 -4.36 10.32 -10.30
C ASN A 106 -5.53 9.37 -9.99
N PRO A 107 -6.66 9.90 -9.44
CA PRO A 107 -7.76 9.04 -9.00
C PRO A 107 -8.34 8.20 -10.14
N PHE A 108 -8.46 8.79 -11.32
CA PHE A 108 -9.03 8.11 -12.46
C PHE A 108 -8.15 6.94 -12.92
N ARG A 109 -6.85 7.19 -13.06
CA ARG A 109 -5.89 6.16 -13.45
C ARG A 109 -5.76 5.08 -12.39
N THR A 110 -5.72 5.46 -11.12
CA THR A 110 -5.58 4.52 -10.01
C THR A 110 -6.81 3.63 -9.86
N ILE A 111 -8.00 4.22 -9.85
CA ILE A 111 -9.24 3.47 -9.61
C ILE A 111 -9.68 2.72 -10.87
N VAL A 112 -9.75 3.39 -12.01
CA VAL A 112 -10.30 2.80 -13.25
C VAL A 112 -9.27 1.92 -13.96
N GLY A 113 -8.00 2.36 -14.01
CA GLY A 113 -6.93 1.60 -14.67
C GLY A 113 -6.60 0.27 -13.99
N ASN A 114 -6.83 0.18 -12.68
CA ASN A 114 -6.54 -1.01 -11.89
C ASN A 114 -7.76 -1.88 -11.56
N LEU A 115 -8.95 -1.55 -12.09
CA LEU A 115 -10.19 -2.28 -11.77
C LEU A 115 -10.08 -3.80 -11.95
N ALA A 116 -9.41 -4.27 -12.99
CA ALA A 116 -9.26 -5.69 -13.25
C ALA A 116 -8.38 -6.39 -12.21
N HIS A 117 -7.40 -5.69 -11.66
CA HIS A 117 -6.45 -6.22 -10.69
C HIS A 117 -6.95 -6.02 -9.24
N GLU A 118 -7.42 -4.81 -8.93
CA GLU A 118 -7.82 -4.42 -7.57
C GLU A 118 -9.34 -4.53 -7.34
N GLY A 119 -10.12 -4.89 -8.37
CA GLY A 119 -11.57 -5.04 -8.27
C GLY A 119 -12.04 -5.87 -7.07
N PRO A 120 -11.44 -7.05 -6.79
CA PRO A 120 -11.78 -7.83 -5.61
C PRO A 120 -11.59 -7.06 -4.29
N LEU A 121 -10.52 -6.25 -4.18
CA LEU A 121 -10.29 -5.40 -3.01
C LEU A 121 -11.40 -4.35 -2.86
N TYR A 122 -11.82 -3.71 -3.96
CA TYR A 122 -12.92 -2.74 -3.93
C TYR A 122 -14.24 -3.39 -3.51
N VAL A 123 -14.51 -4.62 -3.95
CA VAL A 123 -15.69 -5.38 -3.51
C VAL A 123 -15.63 -5.62 -2.00
N PHE A 124 -14.48 -6.00 -1.45
CA PHE A 124 -14.31 -6.15 0.00
C PHE A 124 -14.53 -4.84 0.75
N MET A 125 -14.00 -3.71 0.25
CA MET A 125 -14.20 -2.41 0.88
C MET A 125 -15.69 -2.01 0.90
N VAL A 126 -16.40 -2.23 -0.21
CA VAL A 126 -17.83 -1.99 -0.28
C VAL A 126 -18.61 -2.91 0.69
N ALA A 127 -18.26 -4.19 0.76
CA ALA A 127 -18.87 -5.14 1.68
C ALA A 127 -18.69 -4.71 3.16
N ILE A 128 -17.49 -4.22 3.53
CA ILE A 128 -17.21 -3.67 4.86
C ILE A 128 -18.13 -2.49 5.17
N LEU A 129 -18.30 -1.56 4.21
CA LEU A 129 -19.17 -0.39 4.39
C LEU A 129 -20.65 -0.79 4.50
N LEU A 130 -21.13 -1.72 3.66
CA LEU A 130 -22.49 -2.25 3.72
C LEU A 130 -22.77 -2.97 5.05
N HIS A 131 -21.81 -3.78 5.51
CA HIS A 131 -21.89 -4.42 6.81
C HIS A 131 -21.99 -3.39 7.94
N GLY A 132 -21.17 -2.34 7.88
CA GLY A 132 -21.21 -1.25 8.85
C GLY A 132 -22.55 -0.53 8.86
N TYR A 133 -23.14 -0.27 7.70
CA TYR A 133 -24.47 0.30 7.59
C TYR A 133 -25.54 -0.59 8.22
N ALA A 134 -25.52 -1.88 7.90
CA ALA A 134 -26.41 -2.88 8.48
C ALA A 134 -26.25 -3.01 10.00
N ALA A 135 -25.04 -2.80 10.53
CA ALA A 135 -24.73 -2.78 11.96
C ALA A 135 -25.06 -1.44 12.65
N GLY A 136 -25.70 -0.49 11.96
CA GLY A 136 -26.18 0.78 12.53
C GLY A 136 -25.12 1.90 12.56
N THR A 137 -23.99 1.77 11.85
CA THR A 137 -23.06 2.89 11.69
C THR A 137 -23.70 3.96 10.80
N SER A 138 -23.68 5.23 11.23
CA SER A 138 -24.30 6.32 10.48
C SER A 138 -23.66 6.51 9.10
N LEU A 139 -24.45 6.95 8.12
CA LEU A 139 -23.95 7.26 6.78
C LEU A 139 -22.86 8.34 6.81
N ALA A 140 -22.98 9.33 7.71
CA ALA A 140 -21.94 10.34 7.87
C ALA A 140 -20.59 9.71 8.29
N ALA A 141 -20.59 8.82 9.29
CA ALA A 141 -19.37 8.12 9.71
C ALA A 141 -18.83 7.22 8.61
N LEU A 142 -19.68 6.49 7.89
CA LEU A 142 -19.28 5.64 6.75
C LEU A 142 -18.70 6.45 5.59
N SER A 143 -19.18 7.68 5.37
CA SER A 143 -18.60 8.59 4.37
C SER A 143 -17.17 8.98 4.73
N PHE A 144 -16.86 9.23 6.01
CA PHE A 144 -15.48 9.44 6.47
C PHE A 144 -14.62 8.17 6.27
N VAL A 145 -15.15 6.98 6.60
CA VAL A 145 -14.45 5.71 6.35
C VAL A 145 -14.12 5.56 4.87
N ALA A 146 -15.11 5.78 3.99
CA ALA A 146 -14.93 5.67 2.54
C ALA A 146 -13.89 6.68 2.02
N ALA A 147 -13.94 7.94 2.49
CA ALA A 147 -12.94 8.95 2.16
C ALA A 147 -11.54 8.53 2.61
N GLY A 148 -11.41 7.96 3.81
CA GLY A 148 -10.15 7.41 4.31
C GLY A 148 -9.61 6.29 3.41
N TYR A 149 -10.44 5.35 2.99
CA TYR A 149 -10.05 4.27 2.06
C TYR A 149 -9.58 4.82 0.71
N ILE A 150 -10.30 5.80 0.15
CA ILE A 150 -9.92 6.44 -1.11
C ILE A 150 -8.56 7.12 -0.99
N VAL A 151 -8.37 7.94 0.05
CA VAL A 151 -7.09 8.65 0.26
C VAL A 151 -5.95 7.67 0.45
N MET A 152 -6.14 6.65 1.29
CA MET A 152 -5.11 5.63 1.52
C MET A 152 -4.80 4.83 0.27
N GLY A 153 -5.81 4.48 -0.54
CA GLY A 153 -5.62 3.80 -1.82
C GLY A 153 -4.82 4.65 -2.80
N LEU A 154 -5.15 5.94 -2.92
CA LEU A 154 -4.44 6.86 -3.81
C LEU A 154 -2.98 7.07 -3.36
N VAL A 155 -2.76 7.36 -2.09
CA VAL A 155 -1.42 7.57 -1.54
C VAL A 155 -0.60 6.27 -1.59
N GLY A 156 -1.21 5.16 -1.19
CA GLY A 156 -0.56 3.85 -1.20
C GLY A 156 -0.12 3.42 -2.59
N ASN A 157 -1.00 3.57 -3.60
CA ASN A 157 -0.65 3.27 -4.98
C ASN A 157 0.44 4.23 -5.52
N ALA A 158 0.36 5.52 -5.20
CA ALA A 158 1.37 6.49 -5.63
C ALA A 158 2.75 6.15 -5.03
N LEU A 159 2.82 5.81 -3.74
CA LEU A 159 4.06 5.36 -3.12
C LEU A 159 4.57 4.05 -3.72
N HIS A 160 3.70 3.07 -3.89
CA HIS A 160 4.04 1.79 -4.51
C HIS A 160 4.65 1.99 -5.91
N MET A 161 3.99 2.76 -6.76
CA MET A 161 4.48 3.05 -8.11
C MET A 161 5.81 3.81 -8.08
N SER A 162 5.98 4.74 -7.13
CA SER A 162 7.22 5.52 -7.01
C SER A 162 8.42 4.67 -6.59
N PHE A 163 8.21 3.58 -5.84
CA PHE A 163 9.29 2.66 -5.46
C PHE A 163 10.01 2.04 -6.66
N HIS A 164 9.33 1.94 -7.79
CA HIS A 164 9.87 1.42 -9.05
C HIS A 164 10.52 2.50 -9.93
N VAL A 165 10.54 3.75 -9.49
CA VAL A 165 11.11 4.88 -10.24
C VAL A 165 12.45 5.28 -9.65
N ARG A 166 13.52 5.22 -10.46
CA ARG A 166 14.84 5.70 -10.06
C ARG A 166 14.90 7.23 -10.16
N GLY A 167 15.52 7.87 -9.18
CA GLY A 167 15.66 9.34 -9.16
C GLY A 167 14.35 10.05 -8.75
N PHE A 168 13.42 9.34 -8.12
CA PHE A 168 12.18 9.93 -7.66
C PHE A 168 12.43 10.94 -6.53
N GLU A 169 11.68 12.03 -6.50
CA GLU A 169 11.91 13.16 -5.57
C GLU A 169 11.92 12.76 -4.08
N LEU A 170 11.23 11.68 -3.70
CA LEU A 170 11.20 11.19 -2.33
C LEU A 170 12.46 10.42 -1.92
N GLU A 171 13.37 10.07 -2.85
CA GLU A 171 14.63 9.38 -2.53
C GLU A 171 15.56 10.17 -1.59
N ARG A 172 15.33 11.46 -1.43
CA ARG A 172 16.04 12.31 -0.46
C ARG A 172 15.66 12.03 1.00
N TYR A 173 14.61 11.23 1.24
CA TYR A 173 14.13 10.93 2.58
C TYR A 173 14.43 9.47 2.96
N GLU A 174 15.09 9.26 4.08
CA GLU A 174 15.48 7.94 4.57
C GLU A 174 14.27 7.02 4.81
N TRP A 175 13.19 7.53 5.40
CA TRP A 175 11.95 6.75 5.59
C TRP A 175 11.40 6.17 4.28
N TYR A 176 11.53 6.91 3.20
CA TYR A 176 11.08 6.46 1.89
C TYR A 176 12.00 5.35 1.34
N LEU A 177 13.32 5.52 1.50
CA LEU A 177 14.30 4.53 1.09
C LEU A 177 14.12 3.21 1.85
N GLU A 178 13.76 3.27 3.13
CA GLU A 178 13.46 2.08 3.93
C GLU A 178 12.20 1.35 3.44
N LEU A 179 11.10 2.06 3.22
CA LEU A 179 9.87 1.46 2.67
C LEU A 179 10.12 0.85 1.29
N ARG A 180 10.90 1.52 0.45
CA ARG A 180 11.30 1.01 -0.86
C ARG A 180 12.17 -0.24 -0.73
N ALA A 181 13.08 -0.31 0.23
CA ALA A 181 13.89 -1.49 0.48
C ALA A 181 13.03 -2.70 0.90
N LEU A 182 12.03 -2.49 1.74
CA LEU A 182 11.06 -3.54 2.12
C LEU A 182 10.26 -4.05 0.90
N HIS A 183 9.86 -3.13 0.03
CA HIS A 183 9.18 -3.49 -1.22
C HIS A 183 10.13 -4.22 -2.19
N TYR A 184 11.41 -3.84 -2.21
CA TYR A 184 12.45 -4.55 -2.95
C TYR A 184 12.61 -6.00 -2.47
N ILE A 185 12.61 -6.23 -1.15
CA ILE A 185 12.64 -7.59 -0.57
C ILE A 185 11.43 -8.41 -1.06
N HIS A 186 10.25 -7.80 -1.08
CA HIS A 186 9.03 -8.42 -1.59
C HIS A 186 9.16 -8.84 -3.07
N HIS A 187 9.72 -8.00 -3.93
CA HIS A 187 9.89 -8.30 -5.35
C HIS A 187 10.98 -9.33 -5.65
N LEU A 188 12.10 -9.28 -4.94
CA LEU A 188 13.32 -10.02 -5.29
C LEU A 188 13.61 -11.19 -4.37
N GLY A 189 13.25 -11.09 -3.10
CA GLY A 189 13.60 -12.09 -2.11
C GLY A 189 12.49 -13.11 -1.93
N ASP A 190 11.45 -12.72 -1.25
CA ASP A 190 10.30 -13.58 -0.95
C ASP A 190 8.99 -12.82 -1.17
N MET A 191 8.29 -13.16 -2.24
CA MET A 191 6.99 -12.59 -2.59
C MET A 191 5.90 -12.82 -1.54
N ARG A 192 6.18 -13.56 -0.47
CA ARG A 192 5.29 -13.74 0.70
C ARG A 192 5.63 -12.82 1.85
N SER A 193 6.73 -12.06 1.74
CA SER A 193 7.14 -11.07 2.73
C SER A 193 6.59 -9.69 2.39
N ASN A 194 6.42 -8.86 3.42
CA ASN A 194 6.07 -7.43 3.30
C ASN A 194 4.80 -7.18 2.46
N LEU A 195 3.81 -8.06 2.58
CA LEU A 195 2.54 -8.01 1.86
C LEU A 195 1.66 -6.81 2.25
N GLY A 196 1.83 -6.29 3.46
CA GLY A 196 1.15 -5.10 3.94
C GLY A 196 1.64 -3.80 3.29
N MET A 197 2.74 -3.86 2.54
CA MET A 197 3.39 -2.75 1.85
C MET A 197 3.72 -1.58 2.78
N LEU A 198 2.77 -0.67 3.00
CA LEU A 198 2.94 0.49 3.89
C LEU A 198 2.54 0.17 5.33
N ASN A 199 1.79 -0.90 5.56
CA ASN A 199 1.37 -1.31 6.90
C ASN A 199 2.22 -2.45 7.45
N LEU A 200 3.42 -2.12 7.89
CA LEU A 200 4.37 -3.08 8.48
C LEU A 200 3.82 -3.76 9.74
N GLY A 201 2.84 -3.14 10.41
CA GLY A 201 2.20 -3.71 11.59
C GLY A 201 1.43 -4.98 11.27
N ILE A 202 0.76 -5.05 10.12
CA ILE A 202 0.02 -6.25 9.71
C ILE A 202 1.00 -7.37 9.32
N ASP A 203 2.10 -7.04 8.64
CA ASP A 203 3.16 -8.00 8.33
C ASP A 203 3.78 -8.58 9.60
N SER A 204 4.00 -7.75 10.62
CA SER A 204 4.48 -8.19 11.93
C SER A 204 3.51 -9.16 12.60
N ILE A 205 2.20 -8.87 12.55
CA ILE A 205 1.15 -9.72 13.15
C ILE A 205 1.09 -11.10 12.46
N PHE A 206 1.21 -11.13 11.14
CA PHE A 206 1.13 -12.37 10.35
C PHE A 206 2.49 -13.05 10.12
N GLY A 207 3.59 -12.49 10.64
CA GLY A 207 4.93 -13.06 10.50
C GLY A 207 5.50 -12.96 9.09
N SER A 208 4.98 -12.05 8.26
CA SER A 208 5.46 -11.79 6.91
C SER A 208 6.42 -10.59 6.83
N LEU A 209 6.72 -9.92 7.95
CA LEU A 209 7.69 -8.84 7.99
C LEU A 209 9.11 -9.36 7.81
N ALA A 210 9.76 -8.99 6.71
CA ALA A 210 11.16 -9.27 6.43
C ALA A 210 11.92 -7.93 6.31
N LEU A 211 12.89 -7.71 7.19
CA LEU A 211 13.72 -6.50 7.22
C LEU A 211 15.00 -6.67 6.41
N THR A 212 15.42 -7.92 6.17
CA THR A 212 16.62 -8.28 5.41
C THR A 212 16.25 -9.22 4.28
N ASP A 213 16.94 -9.10 3.15
CA ASP A 213 16.75 -10.03 2.04
C ASP A 213 17.20 -11.44 2.46
N PRO A 214 16.28 -12.43 2.51
CA PRO A 214 16.62 -13.79 2.90
C PRO A 214 17.62 -14.46 1.93
N THR A 215 17.82 -13.92 0.74
CA THR A 215 18.79 -14.43 -0.23
C THR A 215 20.21 -13.93 0.06
N SER A 216 20.37 -12.80 0.74
CA SER A 216 21.66 -12.24 1.11
C SER A 216 22.40 -13.02 2.22
N VAL A 217 21.66 -13.86 2.97
CA VAL A 217 22.21 -14.66 4.09
C VAL A 217 22.86 -15.96 3.60
N LYS A 218 22.76 -16.30 2.31
CA LYS A 218 23.25 -17.56 1.74
C LYS A 218 24.54 -17.42 0.93
N SER A 219 25.23 -16.27 0.98
CA SER A 219 26.51 -16.06 0.28
C SER A 219 27.72 -16.27 1.20
#